data_fb8e1f1dbf23f006b13f684b9de0ea98
#
_entry.id   fb8e1f1dbf23f006b13f684b9de0ea98
#
_cell.length_a   1.000
_cell.length_b   1.000
_cell.length_c   1.000
_cell.angle_alpha   90.00
_cell.angle_beta   90.00
_cell.angle_gamma   90.00
#
_symmetry.space_group_name_H-M   'P 1'
#
loop_
_entity.id
_entity.type
_entity.pdbx_description
1 polymer ?
#
loop_
_entity_poly.entity_id
_entity_poly.type
_entity_poly.pdbx_seq_one_letter_code
_entity_poly.pdbx_strand_id
1 'polypeptide(L)'
;MGVSQVAVITGAGSGIGRATAHELAQRGHRIVVADINAGAAEVVANEITQLGGQAVAIGADVCVDAEAMVAKAIEVFGVIDILVNNAGIFYPADFLTTPFAEWQKAVDVMYFGAVHCSQAAARAMVAQGHGGQIVNVSSVNAFLGAPLSSHYNTAKGAIDQLTRCLAVELAPHGILVNGVAPGFVETPMAIVDGVSEHSTAEFQQFYVQRRRIPLARPAEPSEIAVVIAFLAEGSATYLTGHTIVVDGGLSVTF
;
A
#
# COMPACT_ATOMS: atom_id res chain seq x y z
N MET A 1 -0.62 -24.20 10.34
CA MET A 1 -0.83 -23.38 9.12
C MET A 1 -2.12 -22.61 9.33
N GLY A 2 -2.09 -21.28 9.17
CA GLY A 2 -3.29 -20.46 9.28
C GLY A 2 -4.29 -20.78 8.16
N VAL A 3 -5.52 -20.30 8.31
CA VAL A 3 -6.56 -20.43 7.26
C VAL A 3 -6.12 -19.59 6.05
N SER A 4 -6.19 -20.17 4.84
CA SER A 4 -5.91 -19.45 3.59
C SER A 4 -6.95 -18.35 3.38
N GLN A 5 -6.51 -17.09 3.39
CA GLN A 5 -7.35 -15.90 3.20
C GLN A 5 -7.25 -15.39 1.76
N VAL A 6 -8.18 -14.53 1.35
CA VAL A 6 -8.19 -13.85 0.04
C VAL A 6 -7.82 -12.39 0.22
N ALA A 7 -6.74 -11.97 -0.44
CA ALA A 7 -6.24 -10.61 -0.39
C ALA A 7 -6.42 -9.88 -1.74
N VAL A 8 -7.01 -8.70 -1.71
CA VAL A 8 -6.99 -7.73 -2.81
C VAL A 8 -5.90 -6.71 -2.52
N ILE A 9 -4.96 -6.53 -3.46
CA ILE A 9 -3.83 -5.60 -3.30
C ILE A 9 -3.85 -4.61 -4.47
N THR A 10 -3.96 -3.32 -4.17
CA THR A 10 -3.97 -2.26 -5.18
C THR A 10 -2.55 -1.78 -5.50
N GLY A 11 -2.30 -1.40 -6.77
CA GLY A 11 -0.95 -1.04 -7.22
C GLY A 11 0.03 -2.22 -7.12
N ALA A 12 -0.46 -3.43 -7.33
CA ALA A 12 0.29 -4.66 -7.10
C ALA A 12 1.14 -5.12 -8.28
N GLY A 13 1.15 -4.38 -9.39
CA GLY A 13 2.00 -4.65 -10.56
C GLY A 13 3.48 -4.32 -10.34
N SER A 14 3.83 -3.56 -9.31
CA SER A 14 5.22 -3.16 -9.04
C SER A 14 5.50 -2.86 -7.57
N GLY A 15 6.77 -2.60 -7.25
CA GLY A 15 7.23 -2.06 -5.97
C GLY A 15 6.73 -2.82 -4.74
N ILE A 16 6.24 -2.08 -3.74
CA ILE A 16 5.75 -2.63 -2.47
C ILE A 16 4.53 -3.54 -2.70
N GLY A 17 3.60 -3.15 -3.59
CA GLY A 17 2.40 -3.94 -3.88
C GLY A 17 2.74 -5.32 -4.46
N ARG A 18 3.66 -5.38 -5.45
CA ARG A 18 4.16 -6.65 -6.00
C ARG A 18 4.83 -7.51 -4.93
N ALA A 19 5.72 -6.91 -4.13
CA ALA A 19 6.38 -7.64 -3.05
C ALA A 19 5.38 -8.18 -2.02
N THR A 20 4.34 -7.40 -1.68
CA THR A 20 3.26 -7.82 -0.78
C THR A 20 2.44 -8.97 -1.37
N ALA A 21 2.15 -8.94 -2.68
CA ALA A 21 1.44 -10.02 -3.36
C ALA A 21 2.23 -11.34 -3.29
N HIS A 22 3.54 -11.29 -3.54
CA HIS A 22 4.41 -12.46 -3.41
C HIS A 22 4.51 -12.95 -1.96
N GLU A 23 4.70 -12.06 -1.00
CA GLU A 23 4.84 -12.40 0.42
C GLU A 23 3.58 -13.11 0.95
N LEU A 24 2.39 -12.55 0.68
CA LEU A 24 1.12 -13.16 1.09
C LEU A 24 0.87 -14.49 0.38
N ALA A 25 1.20 -14.60 -0.92
CA ALA A 25 1.08 -15.85 -1.66
C ALA A 25 2.00 -16.96 -1.10
N GLN A 26 3.25 -16.64 -0.73
CA GLN A 26 4.18 -17.57 -0.08
C GLN A 26 3.67 -18.05 1.28
N ARG A 27 2.88 -17.24 1.99
CA ARG A 27 2.21 -17.62 3.24
C ARG A 27 0.93 -18.43 3.02
N GLY A 28 0.56 -18.72 1.75
CA GLY A 28 -0.58 -19.57 1.40
C GLY A 28 -1.89 -18.83 1.19
N HIS A 29 -1.87 -17.51 1.09
CA HIS A 29 -3.06 -16.71 0.76
C HIS A 29 -3.32 -16.69 -0.75
N ARG A 30 -4.57 -16.43 -1.13
CA ARG A 30 -5.04 -16.28 -2.51
C ARG A 30 -5.08 -14.80 -2.86
N ILE A 31 -4.53 -14.41 -4.01
CA ILE A 31 -4.23 -13.01 -4.30
C ILE A 31 -5.03 -12.50 -5.51
N VAL A 32 -5.68 -11.37 -5.35
CA VAL A 32 -6.14 -10.52 -6.47
C VAL A 32 -5.11 -9.40 -6.65
N VAL A 33 -4.37 -9.50 -7.74
CA VAL A 33 -3.35 -8.51 -8.14
C VAL A 33 -4.06 -7.41 -8.93
N ALA A 34 -4.34 -6.26 -8.31
CA ALA A 34 -5.02 -5.14 -8.94
C ALA A 34 -4.02 -4.02 -9.28
N ASP A 35 -3.99 -3.61 -10.53
CA ASP A 35 -3.15 -2.51 -10.99
C ASP A 35 -3.81 -1.80 -12.18
N ILE A 36 -3.58 -0.48 -12.33
CA ILE A 36 -4.04 0.26 -13.51
C ILE A 36 -3.34 -0.25 -14.79
N ASN A 37 -2.13 -0.76 -14.66
CA ASN A 37 -1.42 -1.47 -15.73
C ASN A 37 -1.80 -2.96 -15.67
N ALA A 38 -2.81 -3.34 -16.44
CA ALA A 38 -3.30 -4.72 -16.52
C ALA A 38 -2.19 -5.73 -16.85
N GLY A 39 -1.27 -5.37 -17.77
CA GLY A 39 -0.14 -6.24 -18.15
C GLY A 39 0.83 -6.47 -16.99
N ALA A 40 1.11 -5.46 -16.18
CA ALA A 40 1.95 -5.62 -14.99
C ALA A 40 1.25 -6.50 -13.93
N ALA A 41 -0.06 -6.34 -13.75
CA ALA A 41 -0.83 -7.20 -12.86
C ALA A 41 -0.80 -8.68 -13.32
N GLU A 42 -0.96 -8.92 -14.62
CA GLU A 42 -0.90 -10.27 -15.20
C GLU A 42 0.48 -10.93 -15.01
N VAL A 43 1.56 -10.17 -15.19
CA VAL A 43 2.92 -10.68 -14.95
C VAL A 43 3.07 -11.16 -13.51
N VAL A 44 2.65 -10.36 -12.52
CA VAL A 44 2.77 -10.72 -11.09
C VAL A 44 1.87 -11.91 -10.74
N ALA A 45 0.63 -11.96 -11.24
CA ALA A 45 -0.25 -13.10 -11.00
C ALA A 45 0.31 -14.41 -11.59
N ASN A 46 0.91 -14.35 -12.78
CA ASN A 46 1.56 -15.49 -13.43
C ASN A 46 2.82 -15.94 -12.65
N GLU A 47 3.65 -15.00 -12.17
CA GLU A 47 4.80 -15.32 -11.31
C GLU A 47 4.38 -16.10 -10.05
N ILE A 48 3.34 -15.61 -9.35
CA ILE A 48 2.80 -16.29 -8.16
C ILE A 48 2.30 -17.69 -8.50
N THR A 49 1.58 -17.84 -9.61
CA THR A 49 1.03 -19.13 -10.04
C THR A 49 2.15 -20.11 -10.42
N GLN A 50 3.19 -19.65 -11.11
CA GLN A 50 4.36 -20.47 -11.46
C GLN A 50 5.12 -20.96 -10.22
N LEU A 51 5.09 -20.22 -9.13
CA LEU A 51 5.66 -20.60 -7.83
C LEU A 51 4.72 -21.50 -7.00
N GLY A 52 3.56 -21.90 -7.55
CA GLY A 52 2.60 -22.78 -6.89
C GLY A 52 1.56 -22.07 -6.01
N GLY A 53 1.54 -20.73 -5.99
CA GLY A 53 0.52 -19.93 -5.33
C GLY A 53 -0.77 -19.82 -6.15
N GLN A 54 -1.77 -19.12 -5.60
CA GLN A 54 -3.03 -18.85 -6.29
C GLN A 54 -3.20 -17.33 -6.45
N ALA A 55 -3.24 -16.87 -7.68
CA ALA A 55 -3.42 -15.45 -7.97
C ALA A 55 -4.24 -15.22 -9.25
N VAL A 56 -4.97 -14.13 -9.29
CA VAL A 56 -5.63 -13.60 -10.48
C VAL A 56 -5.32 -12.11 -10.62
N ALA A 57 -5.24 -11.66 -11.86
CA ALA A 57 -5.01 -10.25 -12.17
C ALA A 57 -6.32 -9.53 -12.49
N ILE A 58 -6.35 -8.22 -12.23
CA ILE A 58 -7.37 -7.31 -12.73
C ILE A 58 -6.71 -5.95 -13.07
N GLY A 59 -6.93 -5.47 -14.31
CA GLY A 59 -6.65 -4.08 -14.68
C GLY A 59 -7.74 -3.19 -14.07
N ALA A 60 -7.37 -2.31 -13.13
CA ALA A 60 -8.35 -1.52 -12.39
C ALA A 60 -7.76 -0.17 -11.92
N ASP A 61 -8.53 0.89 -12.11
CA ASP A 61 -8.26 2.20 -11.53
C ASP A 61 -8.96 2.31 -10.16
N VAL A 62 -8.20 2.55 -9.10
CA VAL A 62 -8.72 2.69 -7.73
C VAL A 62 -9.76 3.82 -7.59
N CYS A 63 -9.74 4.80 -8.49
CA CYS A 63 -10.68 5.91 -8.46
C CYS A 63 -12.10 5.51 -8.89
N VAL A 64 -12.26 4.45 -9.70
CA VAL A 64 -13.54 4.10 -10.33
C VAL A 64 -13.89 2.60 -10.30
N ASP A 65 -12.91 1.70 -10.14
CA ASP A 65 -13.09 0.25 -10.30
C ASP A 65 -13.08 -0.53 -8.96
N ALA A 66 -13.24 0.15 -7.83
CA ALA A 66 -13.16 -0.48 -6.51
C ALA A 66 -14.11 -1.68 -6.34
N GLU A 67 -15.36 -1.54 -6.77
CA GLU A 67 -16.35 -2.62 -6.70
C GLU A 67 -15.96 -3.81 -7.62
N ALA A 68 -15.36 -3.54 -8.78
CA ALA A 68 -14.93 -4.60 -9.71
C ALA A 68 -13.78 -5.43 -9.11
N MET A 69 -12.85 -4.80 -8.38
CA MET A 69 -11.77 -5.51 -7.69
C MET A 69 -12.30 -6.47 -6.62
N VAL A 70 -13.26 -6.02 -5.81
CA VAL A 70 -13.91 -6.84 -4.77
C VAL A 70 -14.75 -7.95 -5.42
N ALA A 71 -15.52 -7.63 -6.45
CA ALA A 71 -16.31 -8.61 -7.21
C ALA A 71 -15.42 -9.71 -7.80
N LYS A 72 -14.23 -9.36 -8.30
CA LYS A 72 -13.25 -10.33 -8.80
C LYS A 72 -12.78 -11.31 -7.74
N ALA A 73 -12.53 -10.85 -6.52
CA ALA A 73 -12.16 -11.72 -5.40
C ALA A 73 -13.30 -12.71 -5.07
N ILE A 74 -14.54 -12.22 -5.02
CA ILE A 74 -15.72 -13.03 -4.72
C ILE A 74 -16.02 -14.01 -5.86
N GLU A 75 -15.93 -13.58 -7.12
CA GLU A 75 -16.14 -14.42 -8.30
C GLU A 75 -15.19 -15.62 -8.33
N VAL A 76 -13.90 -15.38 -8.08
CA VAL A 76 -12.86 -16.40 -8.27
C VAL A 76 -12.62 -17.22 -7.02
N PHE A 77 -12.64 -16.57 -5.85
CA PHE A 77 -12.24 -17.20 -4.59
C PHE A 77 -13.38 -17.31 -3.56
N GLY A 78 -14.54 -16.75 -3.84
CA GLY A 78 -15.74 -16.85 -3.01
C GLY A 78 -15.81 -15.84 -1.86
N VAL A 79 -14.73 -15.10 -1.57
CA VAL A 79 -14.63 -14.27 -0.38
C VAL A 79 -13.59 -13.15 -0.57
N ILE A 80 -13.65 -12.11 0.25
CA ILE A 80 -12.57 -11.16 0.49
C ILE A 80 -12.31 -11.06 1.99
N ASP A 81 -11.08 -11.28 2.42
CA ASP A 81 -10.65 -11.24 3.82
C ASP A 81 -9.70 -10.06 4.09
N ILE A 82 -8.90 -9.70 3.10
CA ILE A 82 -7.82 -8.71 3.21
C ILE A 82 -7.92 -7.70 2.08
N LEU A 83 -7.84 -6.41 2.42
CA LEU A 83 -7.58 -5.33 1.47
C LEU A 83 -6.26 -4.66 1.82
N VAL A 84 -5.36 -4.51 0.83
CA VAL A 84 -4.16 -3.69 0.94
C VAL A 84 -4.27 -2.48 0.02
N ASN A 85 -4.51 -1.30 0.57
CA ASN A 85 -4.49 -0.03 -0.15
C ASN A 85 -3.05 0.44 -0.31
N ASN A 86 -2.42 0.06 -1.43
CA ASN A 86 -1.04 0.40 -1.73
C ASN A 86 -0.91 1.32 -2.97
N ALA A 87 -1.89 1.37 -3.84
CA ALA A 87 -1.84 2.22 -5.04
C ALA A 87 -1.46 3.66 -4.70
N GLY A 88 -0.53 4.22 -5.45
CA GLY A 88 -0.07 5.59 -5.25
C GLY A 88 0.80 6.07 -6.39
N ILE A 89 0.90 7.39 -6.51
CA ILE A 89 1.73 8.08 -7.48
C ILE A 89 2.53 9.17 -6.77
N PHE A 90 3.71 9.45 -7.29
CA PHE A 90 4.54 10.56 -6.86
C PHE A 90 5.17 11.26 -8.07
N TYR A 91 5.24 12.54 -8.01
CA TYR A 91 5.99 13.42 -8.90
C TYR A 91 6.33 14.72 -8.15
N PRO A 92 7.47 15.36 -8.42
CA PRO A 92 7.79 16.66 -7.82
C PRO A 92 6.78 17.71 -8.28
N ALA A 93 6.17 18.45 -7.34
CA ALA A 93 5.16 19.47 -7.62
C ALA A 93 5.44 20.73 -6.80
N ASP A 94 5.87 21.80 -7.48
CA ASP A 94 6.04 23.11 -6.85
C ASP A 94 4.67 23.69 -6.48
N PHE A 95 4.51 24.06 -5.23
CA PHE A 95 3.21 24.51 -4.71
C PHE A 95 2.68 25.78 -5.37
N LEU A 96 3.55 26.65 -5.83
CA LEU A 96 3.16 27.94 -6.42
C LEU A 96 2.83 27.83 -7.91
N THR A 97 3.40 26.87 -8.62
CA THR A 97 3.33 26.79 -10.07
C THR A 97 2.58 25.58 -10.62
N THR A 98 2.49 24.50 -9.85
CA THR A 98 1.78 23.28 -10.28
C THR A 98 0.29 23.54 -10.39
N PRO A 99 -0.35 23.24 -11.54
CA PRO A 99 -1.80 23.38 -11.69
C PRO A 99 -2.56 22.58 -10.64
N PHE A 100 -3.64 23.14 -10.10
CA PHE A 100 -4.44 22.48 -9.07
C PHE A 100 -4.94 21.10 -9.47
N ALA A 101 -5.32 20.91 -10.74
CA ALA A 101 -5.77 19.61 -11.24
C ALA A 101 -4.70 18.51 -11.16
N GLU A 102 -3.43 18.85 -11.39
CA GLU A 102 -2.33 17.92 -11.20
C GLU A 102 -2.13 17.62 -9.72
N TRP A 103 -2.12 18.65 -8.87
CA TRP A 103 -2.05 18.48 -7.42
C TRP A 103 -3.16 17.57 -6.90
N GLN A 104 -4.41 17.79 -7.38
CA GLN A 104 -5.59 17.03 -7.00
C GLN A 104 -5.47 15.55 -7.42
N LYS A 105 -4.94 15.27 -8.62
CA LYS A 105 -4.80 13.90 -9.13
C LYS A 105 -4.08 12.95 -8.14
N ALA A 106 -3.05 13.43 -7.46
CA ALA A 106 -2.35 12.63 -6.46
C ALA A 106 -3.24 12.30 -5.26
N VAL A 107 -4.05 13.25 -4.82
CA VAL A 107 -5.02 13.06 -3.73
C VAL A 107 -6.13 12.11 -4.15
N ASP A 108 -6.64 12.25 -5.39
CA ASP A 108 -7.69 11.37 -5.94
C ASP A 108 -7.23 9.91 -5.95
N VAL A 109 -6.04 9.63 -6.47
CA VAL A 109 -5.51 8.27 -6.52
C VAL A 109 -5.22 7.71 -5.12
N MET A 110 -4.46 8.44 -4.31
CA MET A 110 -3.97 7.90 -3.03
C MET A 110 -5.04 7.91 -1.95
N TYR A 111 -5.74 9.03 -1.75
CA TYR A 111 -6.71 9.15 -0.67
C TYR A 111 -8.10 8.67 -1.09
N PHE A 112 -8.69 9.24 -2.12
CA PHE A 112 -10.04 8.84 -2.54
C PHE A 112 -10.06 7.41 -3.10
N GLY A 113 -9.02 6.98 -3.80
CA GLY A 113 -8.87 5.58 -4.20
C GLY A 113 -8.90 4.62 -3.00
N ALA A 114 -8.16 4.93 -1.93
CA ALA A 114 -8.20 4.13 -0.70
C ALA A 114 -9.58 4.17 -0.01
N VAL A 115 -10.28 5.30 -0.03
CA VAL A 115 -11.66 5.41 0.49
C VAL A 115 -12.59 4.51 -0.31
N HIS A 116 -12.59 4.58 -1.65
CA HIS A 116 -13.44 3.76 -2.51
C HIS A 116 -13.19 2.26 -2.30
N CYS A 117 -11.91 1.85 -2.33
CA CYS A 117 -11.53 0.44 -2.13
C CYS A 117 -11.93 -0.05 -0.72
N SER A 118 -11.72 0.77 0.31
CA SER A 118 -12.08 0.42 1.69
C SER A 118 -13.60 0.29 1.85
N GLN A 119 -14.40 1.17 1.23
CA GLN A 119 -15.85 1.07 1.26
C GLN A 119 -16.35 -0.19 0.58
N ALA A 120 -15.86 -0.51 -0.62
CA ALA A 120 -16.24 -1.72 -1.35
C ALA A 120 -15.89 -2.99 -0.57
N ALA A 121 -14.64 -3.10 -0.08
CA ALA A 121 -14.19 -4.24 0.70
C ALA A 121 -14.94 -4.38 2.02
N ALA A 122 -15.11 -3.29 2.78
CA ALA A 122 -15.80 -3.32 4.06
C ALA A 122 -17.27 -3.76 3.92
N ARG A 123 -18.00 -3.28 2.89
CA ARG A 123 -19.38 -3.75 2.61
C ARG A 123 -19.42 -5.26 2.38
N ALA A 124 -18.47 -5.79 1.60
CA ALA A 124 -18.39 -7.22 1.34
C ALA A 124 -18.04 -8.00 2.62
N MET A 125 -17.04 -7.56 3.40
CA MET A 125 -16.63 -8.19 4.66
C MET A 125 -17.78 -8.18 5.70
N VAL A 126 -18.54 -7.08 5.81
CA VAL A 126 -19.71 -7.01 6.68
C VAL A 126 -20.79 -7.99 6.22
N ALA A 127 -21.07 -8.07 4.92
CA ALA A 127 -22.06 -9.02 4.37
C ALA A 127 -21.66 -10.48 4.58
N GLN A 128 -20.36 -10.78 4.56
CA GLN A 128 -19.81 -12.12 4.85
C GLN A 128 -19.88 -12.49 6.33
N GLY A 129 -19.85 -11.53 7.26
CA GLY A 129 -20.11 -11.71 8.69
C GLY A 129 -18.99 -12.33 9.51
N HIS A 130 -17.76 -12.42 9.00
CA HIS A 130 -16.61 -13.00 9.73
C HIS A 130 -15.44 -12.02 9.95
N GLY A 131 -15.67 -10.71 9.72
CA GLY A 131 -14.64 -9.68 9.85
C GLY A 131 -13.70 -9.60 8.65
N GLY A 132 -12.53 -9.03 8.87
CA GLY A 132 -11.51 -8.86 7.83
C GLY A 132 -10.39 -7.93 8.25
N GLN A 133 -9.44 -7.67 7.36
CA GLN A 133 -8.31 -6.77 7.57
C GLN A 133 -8.19 -5.75 6.43
N ILE A 134 -7.96 -4.50 6.79
CA ILE A 134 -7.60 -3.43 5.86
C ILE A 134 -6.23 -2.89 6.26
N VAL A 135 -5.27 -2.93 5.34
CA VAL A 135 -3.93 -2.37 5.55
C VAL A 135 -3.70 -1.22 4.58
N ASN A 136 -3.46 -0.03 5.11
CA ASN A 136 -3.21 1.18 4.33
C ASN A 136 -1.70 1.46 4.25
N VAL A 137 -1.16 1.59 3.04
CA VAL A 137 0.24 2.00 2.85
C VAL A 137 0.32 3.52 2.84
N SER A 138 0.73 4.06 3.99
CA SER A 138 1.01 5.48 4.22
C SER A 138 2.45 5.84 3.80
N SER A 139 3.12 6.69 4.54
CA SER A 139 4.52 7.10 4.40
C SER A 139 4.96 7.85 5.65
N VAL A 140 6.25 7.93 5.92
CA VAL A 140 6.81 8.90 6.89
C VAL A 140 6.44 10.35 6.52
N ASN A 141 6.18 10.61 5.25
CA ASN A 141 5.70 11.90 4.75
C ASN A 141 4.27 12.25 5.20
N ALA A 142 3.56 11.33 5.86
CA ALA A 142 2.28 11.64 6.52
C ALA A 142 2.43 12.60 7.71
N PHE A 143 3.62 12.63 8.33
CA PHE A 143 3.93 13.48 9.49
C PHE A 143 5.25 14.25 9.36
N LEU A 144 6.00 14.07 8.26
CA LEU A 144 7.18 14.87 7.93
C LEU A 144 6.90 15.76 6.72
N GLY A 145 7.45 16.99 6.73
CA GLY A 145 7.40 17.88 5.56
C GLY A 145 8.55 17.57 4.60
N ALA A 146 8.26 17.58 3.29
CA ALA A 146 9.27 17.51 2.25
C ALA A 146 8.97 18.55 1.15
N PRO A 147 10.00 19.17 0.53
CA PRO A 147 9.79 20.10 -0.57
C PRO A 147 9.17 19.38 -1.77
N LEU A 148 8.47 20.13 -2.62
CA LEU A 148 7.84 19.65 -3.86
C LEU A 148 6.88 18.45 -3.68
N SER A 149 6.37 18.22 -2.46
CA SER A 149 5.62 17.00 -2.10
C SER A 149 4.30 17.29 -1.38
N SER A 150 3.80 18.53 -1.38
CA SER A 150 2.62 18.91 -0.58
C SER A 150 1.38 18.07 -0.89
N HIS A 151 1.13 17.72 -2.16
CA HIS A 151 0.05 16.84 -2.60
C HIS A 151 0.19 15.42 -2.04
N TYR A 152 1.40 14.86 -2.11
CA TYR A 152 1.71 13.52 -1.61
C TYR A 152 1.62 13.45 -0.09
N ASN A 153 2.29 14.39 0.60
CA ASN A 153 2.33 14.43 2.07
C ASN A 153 0.93 14.61 2.65
N THR A 154 0.12 15.50 2.06
CA THR A 154 -1.27 15.70 2.48
C THR A 154 -2.11 14.44 2.28
N ALA A 155 -1.99 13.78 1.12
CA ALA A 155 -2.71 12.52 0.86
C ALA A 155 -2.30 11.43 1.86
N LYS A 156 -1.00 11.28 2.15
CA LYS A 156 -0.51 10.27 3.11
C LYS A 156 -0.90 10.60 4.56
N GLY A 157 -0.95 11.89 4.94
CA GLY A 157 -1.52 12.32 6.21
C GLY A 157 -3.02 12.00 6.34
N ALA A 158 -3.77 12.19 5.25
CA ALA A 158 -5.19 11.82 5.18
C ALA A 158 -5.40 10.30 5.30
N ILE A 159 -4.53 9.47 4.71
CA ILE A 159 -4.53 8.01 4.85
C ILE A 159 -4.32 7.59 6.32
N ASP A 160 -3.41 8.23 7.03
CA ASP A 160 -3.19 7.93 8.46
C ASP A 160 -4.43 8.26 9.30
N GLN A 161 -5.10 9.37 9.00
CA GLN A 161 -6.33 9.72 9.71
C GLN A 161 -7.48 8.79 9.30
N LEU A 162 -7.59 8.43 8.02
CA LEU A 162 -8.56 7.44 7.53
C LEU A 162 -8.40 6.10 8.26
N THR A 163 -7.16 5.63 8.43
CA THR A 163 -6.85 4.40 9.17
C THR A 163 -7.44 4.42 10.57
N ARG A 164 -7.28 5.54 11.30
CA ARG A 164 -7.84 5.69 12.66
C ARG A 164 -9.37 5.74 12.65
N CYS A 165 -9.98 6.47 11.72
CA CYS A 165 -11.43 6.59 11.63
C CYS A 165 -12.07 5.23 11.29
N LEU A 166 -11.56 4.56 10.26
CA LEU A 166 -12.10 3.25 9.85
C LEU A 166 -11.89 2.17 10.93
N ALA A 167 -10.80 2.22 11.69
CA ALA A 167 -10.59 1.31 12.82
C ALA A 167 -11.71 1.42 13.87
N VAL A 168 -12.18 2.64 14.15
CA VAL A 168 -13.30 2.87 15.08
C VAL A 168 -14.63 2.45 14.46
N GLU A 169 -14.89 2.86 13.21
CA GLU A 169 -16.17 2.62 12.55
C GLU A 169 -16.40 1.15 12.21
N LEU A 170 -15.35 0.39 11.88
CA LEU A 170 -15.45 -0.99 11.42
C LEU A 170 -15.20 -2.05 12.51
N ALA A 171 -14.68 -1.64 13.68
CA ALA A 171 -14.48 -2.55 14.81
C ALA A 171 -15.74 -3.34 15.23
N PRO A 172 -16.97 -2.76 15.25
CA PRO A 172 -18.18 -3.51 15.55
C PRO A 172 -18.48 -4.67 14.59
N HIS A 173 -17.86 -4.65 13.41
CA HIS A 173 -17.99 -5.68 12.38
C HIS A 173 -16.83 -6.68 12.39
N GLY A 174 -15.91 -6.60 13.36
CA GLY A 174 -14.73 -7.47 13.44
C GLY A 174 -13.67 -7.17 12.38
N ILE A 175 -13.70 -5.98 11.75
CA ILE A 175 -12.72 -5.57 10.75
C ILE A 175 -11.63 -4.74 11.43
N LEU A 176 -10.38 -5.19 11.31
CA LEU A 176 -9.22 -4.47 11.82
C LEU A 176 -8.64 -3.57 10.70
N VAL A 177 -8.31 -2.34 11.04
CA VAL A 177 -7.74 -1.38 10.08
C VAL A 177 -6.45 -0.82 10.63
N ASN A 178 -5.34 -1.08 9.94
CA ASN A 178 -4.02 -0.60 10.34
C ASN A 178 -3.26 -0.02 9.15
N GLY A 179 -2.13 0.61 9.41
CA GLY A 179 -1.28 1.22 8.40
C GLY A 179 0.18 0.80 8.51
N VAL A 180 0.90 1.00 7.42
CA VAL A 180 2.37 0.96 7.37
C VAL A 180 2.85 2.27 6.79
N ALA A 181 3.83 2.92 7.42
CA ALA A 181 4.45 4.16 6.96
C ALA A 181 5.92 3.88 6.57
N PRO A 182 6.19 3.56 5.29
CA PRO A 182 7.55 3.36 4.82
C PRO A 182 8.35 4.67 4.79
N GLY A 183 9.68 4.55 4.95
CA GLY A 183 10.64 5.56 4.54
C GLY A 183 10.98 5.44 3.05
N PHE A 184 12.27 5.61 2.71
CA PHE A 184 12.77 5.38 1.35
C PHE A 184 12.81 3.89 1.03
N VAL A 185 12.24 3.50 -0.12
CA VAL A 185 12.13 2.10 -0.58
C VAL A 185 12.53 2.02 -2.05
N GLU A 186 13.37 1.04 -2.42
CA GLU A 186 13.79 0.81 -3.80
C GLU A 186 12.62 0.33 -4.67
N THR A 187 11.95 1.26 -5.33
CA THR A 187 10.77 1.01 -6.16
C THR A 187 10.83 1.81 -7.46
N PRO A 188 10.04 1.48 -8.47
CA PRO A 188 9.93 2.31 -9.67
C PRO A 188 9.51 3.77 -9.39
N MET A 189 8.85 4.04 -8.26
CA MET A 189 8.48 5.39 -7.84
C MET A 189 9.70 6.28 -7.53
N ALA A 190 10.83 5.70 -7.15
CA ALA A 190 12.09 6.41 -6.90
C ALA A 190 12.89 6.70 -8.19
N ILE A 191 12.40 6.26 -9.35
CA ILE A 191 13.07 6.47 -10.63
C ILE A 191 12.55 7.77 -11.26
N VAL A 192 13.41 8.76 -11.38
CA VAL A 192 13.15 10.04 -12.06
C VAL A 192 14.07 10.12 -13.26
N ASP A 193 13.53 10.36 -14.46
CA ASP A 193 14.28 10.43 -15.71
C ASP A 193 15.22 9.24 -15.96
N GLY A 194 14.77 8.04 -15.55
CA GLY A 194 15.53 6.79 -15.74
C GLY A 194 16.64 6.55 -14.72
N VAL A 195 16.78 7.41 -13.71
CA VAL A 195 17.79 7.28 -12.64
C VAL A 195 17.09 7.12 -11.30
N SER A 196 17.53 6.15 -10.49
CA SER A 196 17.06 6.04 -9.11
C SER A 196 17.54 7.25 -8.31
N GLU A 197 16.60 7.97 -7.68
CA GLU A 197 16.90 9.06 -6.75
C GLU A 197 17.89 8.60 -5.67
N HIS A 198 17.73 7.38 -5.20
CA HIS A 198 18.57 6.80 -4.14
C HIS A 198 20.03 6.56 -4.58
N SER A 199 20.30 6.47 -5.89
CA SER A 199 21.66 6.33 -6.43
C SER A 199 22.38 7.65 -6.64
N THR A 200 21.70 8.79 -6.49
CA THR A 200 22.30 10.10 -6.67
C THR A 200 23.35 10.42 -5.61
N ALA A 201 24.39 11.16 -5.98
CA ALA A 201 25.43 11.58 -5.03
C ALA A 201 24.86 12.40 -3.87
N GLU A 202 23.83 13.22 -4.13
CA GLU A 202 23.14 14.02 -3.12
C GLU A 202 22.43 13.14 -2.09
N PHE A 203 21.63 12.16 -2.55
CA PHE A 203 20.96 11.22 -1.66
C PHE A 203 21.97 10.43 -0.83
N GLN A 204 22.98 9.87 -1.47
CA GLN A 204 24.01 9.07 -0.80
C GLN A 204 24.76 9.89 0.25
N GLN A 205 25.14 11.13 -0.06
CA GLN A 205 25.83 12.00 0.89
C GLN A 205 24.92 12.38 2.07
N PHE A 206 23.68 12.77 1.79
CA PHE A 206 22.79 13.34 2.80
C PHE A 206 22.15 12.26 3.68
N TYR A 207 21.57 11.22 3.08
CA TYR A 207 20.79 10.23 3.82
C TYR A 207 21.62 9.04 4.29
N VAL A 208 22.58 8.58 3.47
CA VAL A 208 23.35 7.35 3.75
C VAL A 208 24.61 7.66 4.54
N GLN A 209 25.52 8.50 3.99
CA GLN A 209 26.82 8.76 4.61
C GLN A 209 26.71 9.55 5.92
N ARG A 210 25.78 10.51 6.01
CA ARG A 210 25.49 11.26 7.24
C ARG A 210 24.57 10.52 8.21
N ARG A 211 24.19 9.31 7.89
CA ARG A 211 23.30 8.49 8.75
C ARG A 211 21.98 9.19 9.09
N ARG A 212 21.41 10.00 8.20
CA ARG A 212 20.05 10.52 8.34
C ARG A 212 19.05 9.36 8.32
N ILE A 213 19.35 8.31 7.54
CA ILE A 213 18.79 6.97 7.72
C ILE A 213 19.79 6.19 8.59
N PRO A 214 19.52 5.89 9.86
CA PRO A 214 20.43 5.16 10.74
C PRO A 214 20.93 3.84 10.16
N LEU A 215 20.08 3.10 9.45
CA LEU A 215 20.47 1.85 8.77
C LEU A 215 21.28 2.09 7.49
N ALA A 216 21.50 3.36 7.08
CA ALA A 216 22.37 3.80 5.99
C ALA A 216 22.05 3.17 4.62
N ARG A 217 20.81 2.94 4.33
CA ARG A 217 20.30 2.49 3.03
C ARG A 217 18.79 2.69 2.93
N PRO A 218 18.22 2.77 1.72
CA PRO A 218 16.79 2.53 1.50
C PRO A 218 16.41 1.09 1.87
N ALA A 219 15.14 0.84 2.07
CA ALA A 219 14.60 -0.50 2.25
C ALA A 219 14.37 -1.19 0.89
N GLU A 220 14.42 -2.53 0.89
CA GLU A 220 13.85 -3.32 -0.20
C GLU A 220 12.33 -3.42 -0.06
N PRO A 221 11.55 -3.51 -1.15
CA PRO A 221 10.10 -3.68 -1.09
C PRO A 221 9.65 -4.86 -0.22
N SER A 222 10.42 -5.94 -0.20
CA SER A 222 10.15 -7.13 0.62
C SER A 222 10.18 -6.86 2.12
N GLU A 223 11.01 -5.91 2.58
CA GLU A 223 11.10 -5.54 4.00
C GLU A 223 9.82 -4.82 4.47
N ILE A 224 9.16 -4.09 3.57
CA ILE A 224 7.86 -3.47 3.84
C ILE A 224 6.74 -4.52 3.76
N ALA A 225 6.81 -5.42 2.77
CA ALA A 225 5.82 -6.48 2.54
C ALA A 225 5.66 -7.40 3.76
N VAL A 226 6.74 -7.74 4.46
CA VAL A 226 6.69 -8.56 5.70
C VAL A 226 5.86 -7.89 6.79
N VAL A 227 5.97 -6.56 6.95
CA VAL A 227 5.19 -5.81 7.96
C VAL A 227 3.73 -5.69 7.53
N ILE A 228 3.47 -5.49 6.22
CA ILE A 228 2.10 -5.51 5.68
C ILE A 228 1.48 -6.89 5.92
N ALA A 229 2.19 -7.97 5.64
CA ALA A 229 1.69 -9.34 5.85
C ALA A 229 1.38 -9.62 7.33
N PHE A 230 2.24 -9.18 8.25
CA PHE A 230 1.98 -9.29 9.70
C PHE A 230 0.65 -8.64 10.10
N LEU A 231 0.33 -7.45 9.57
CA LEU A 231 -0.93 -6.78 9.84
C LEU A 231 -2.12 -7.45 9.11
N ALA A 232 -1.89 -7.93 7.88
CA ALA A 232 -2.91 -8.52 7.02
C ALA A 232 -3.41 -9.89 7.50
N GLU A 233 -2.55 -10.69 8.13
CA GLU A 233 -2.93 -12.03 8.63
C GLU A 233 -3.85 -11.99 9.86
N GLY A 234 -4.04 -10.81 10.49
CA GLY A 234 -4.93 -10.64 11.63
C GLY A 234 -4.52 -11.39 12.91
N SER A 235 -3.27 -11.86 13.00
CA SER A 235 -2.75 -12.53 14.19
C SER A 235 -2.66 -11.59 15.41
N ALA A 236 -2.49 -10.29 15.16
CA ALA A 236 -2.49 -9.24 16.18
C ALA A 236 -3.92 -8.72 16.44
N THR A 237 -4.78 -9.55 17.03
CA THR A 237 -6.24 -9.30 17.19
C THR A 237 -6.60 -8.10 18.08
N TYR A 238 -5.64 -7.53 18.81
CA TYR A 238 -5.84 -6.34 19.64
C TYR A 238 -5.15 -5.10 19.08
N LEU A 239 -4.74 -5.15 17.80
CA LEU A 239 -4.09 -4.05 17.10
C LEU A 239 -5.02 -3.51 16.01
N THR A 240 -5.54 -2.29 16.19
CA THR A 240 -6.33 -1.57 15.19
C THR A 240 -6.11 -0.06 15.33
N GLY A 241 -6.21 0.69 14.23
CA GLY A 241 -6.03 2.14 14.19
C GLY A 241 -4.58 2.61 14.30
N HIS A 242 -3.60 1.71 14.19
CA HIS A 242 -2.19 2.04 14.32
C HIS A 242 -1.47 2.00 12.97
N THR A 243 -0.55 2.95 12.76
CA THR A 243 0.37 2.96 11.61
C THR A 243 1.77 2.64 12.09
N ILE A 244 2.34 1.52 11.62
CA ILE A 244 3.70 1.10 11.93
C ILE A 244 4.68 1.81 11.00
N VAL A 245 5.64 2.54 11.57
CA VAL A 245 6.72 3.19 10.82
C VAL A 245 7.80 2.18 10.48
N VAL A 246 8.20 2.11 9.19
CA VAL A 246 9.23 1.20 8.67
C VAL A 246 10.18 2.01 7.78
N ASP A 247 11.14 2.69 8.39
CA ASP A 247 11.91 3.75 7.74
C ASP A 247 13.43 3.71 7.98
N GLY A 248 13.93 2.62 8.56
CA GLY A 248 15.35 2.50 8.89
C GLY A 248 15.83 3.47 9.97
N GLY A 249 14.89 4.07 10.72
CA GLY A 249 15.14 5.04 11.77
C GLY A 249 15.18 6.49 11.28
N LEU A 250 14.82 6.77 10.02
CA LEU A 250 14.84 8.12 9.44
C LEU A 250 14.06 9.14 10.28
N SER A 251 12.86 8.79 10.71
CA SER A 251 11.95 9.72 11.40
C SER A 251 12.27 9.96 12.88
N VAL A 252 13.20 9.20 13.47
CA VAL A 252 13.63 9.36 14.88
C VAL A 252 14.96 10.12 15.01
N THR A 253 15.54 10.57 13.89
CA THR A 253 16.72 11.45 13.87
C THR A 253 16.32 12.91 13.73
N PHE A 254 17.14 13.84 14.27
CA PHE A 254 16.98 15.29 14.19
C PHE A 254 18.15 15.95 13.41
#